data_44e0fad40dfc1c66a2cd7facc63e2616
#
_entry.id   44e0fad40dfc1c66a2cd7facc63e2616
#
_cell.length_a   1.000
_cell.length_b   1.000
_cell.length_c   1.000
_cell.angle_alpha   90.00
_cell.angle_beta   90.00
_cell.angle_gamma   90.00
#
_symmetry.space_group_name_H-M   'P 1'
#
loop_
_entity.id
_entity.type
_entity.pdbx_description
1 polymer ?
#
loop_
_entity_poly.entity_id
_entity_poly.type
_entity_poly.pdbx_seq_one_letter_code
_entity_poly.pdbx_strand_id
1 'polypeptide(L)'
;MENERRKAKRININVTIQLKSIDPEHPASSVEVNITDISTTGMAFRSDYPFELGTYYNATIVLDNKETIQTLIEVIRANKNDDSVLYGCRFIGITQEEQFKISVYQI
;
A
#
# COMPACT_ATOMS: atom_id res chain seq x y z
N MET A 1 -6.02 25.13 8.39
CA MET A 1 -6.12 24.64 8.71
C MET A 1 -6.02 23.40 9.30
N GLU A 2 -6.70 22.72 9.56
CA GLU A 2 -6.64 21.64 10.29
C GLU A 2 -6.04 20.47 9.67
N ASN A 3 -5.97 20.36 8.46
CA ASN A 3 -5.39 19.20 7.87
C ASN A 3 -3.92 19.17 8.03
N GLU A 4 -3.34 20.17 8.50
CA GLU A 4 -1.93 20.12 8.64
C GLU A 4 -1.50 19.24 9.72
N ARG A 5 -2.36 18.72 10.51
CA ARG A 5 -1.94 17.84 11.54
C ARG A 5 -1.37 16.56 11.02
N ARG A 6 -1.63 16.20 9.81
CA ARG A 6 -1.10 14.99 9.26
C ARG A 6 0.34 15.11 8.99
N LYS A 7 1.11 14.12 9.41
CA LYS A 7 2.50 14.13 9.13
C LYS A 7 2.77 13.78 7.70
N ALA A 8 2.09 12.82 7.16
CA ALA A 8 2.26 12.40 5.78
C ALA A 8 0.95 12.64 5.06
N LYS A 9 1.03 13.32 3.96
CA LYS A 9 -0.16 13.59 3.18
C LYS A 9 -0.65 12.32 2.50
N ARG A 10 -1.94 12.10 2.53
CA ARG A 10 -2.53 10.94 1.90
C ARG A 10 -3.32 11.37 0.70
N ILE A 11 -3.26 10.56 -0.35
CA ILE A 11 -3.98 10.84 -1.56
C ILE A 11 -4.87 9.68 -1.87
N ASN A 12 -6.10 9.94 -2.22
CA ASN A 12 -7.00 8.89 -2.64
C ASN A 12 -6.68 8.55 -4.08
N ILE A 13 -6.31 7.31 -4.32
CA ILE A 13 -6.04 6.86 -5.66
C ILE A 13 -6.73 5.54 -5.86
N ASN A 14 -6.91 5.18 -7.10
CA ASN A 14 -7.60 3.95 -7.43
C ASN A 14 -6.74 3.18 -8.41
N VAL A 15 -5.66 2.63 -7.88
CA VAL A 15 -4.68 1.91 -8.68
C VAL A 15 -4.67 0.46 -8.23
N THR A 16 -4.69 -0.44 -9.18
CA THR A 16 -4.62 -1.87 -8.88
C THR A 16 -3.17 -2.30 -8.87
N ILE A 17 -2.78 -2.99 -7.81
CA ILE A 17 -1.42 -3.49 -7.69
C ILE A 17 -1.45 -4.96 -7.37
N GLN A 18 -0.32 -5.60 -7.53
CA GLN A 18 -0.19 -7.00 -7.17
C GLN A 18 0.70 -7.11 -5.95
N LEU A 19 0.24 -7.88 -4.98
CA LEU A 19 1.00 -8.17 -3.78
C LEU A 19 1.47 -9.61 -3.86
N LYS A 20 2.78 -9.80 -3.77
CA LYS A 20 3.35 -11.12 -3.86
C LYS A 20 3.85 -11.53 -2.49
N SER A 21 3.37 -12.66 -2.00
CA SER A 21 3.76 -13.14 -0.69
C SER A 21 5.24 -13.49 -0.68
N ILE A 22 5.90 -13.19 0.42
CA ILE A 22 7.28 -13.62 0.59
C ILE A 22 7.37 -14.84 1.50
N ASP A 23 6.23 -15.40 1.87
CA ASP A 23 6.19 -16.58 2.70
C ASP A 23 6.72 -17.77 1.90
N PRO A 24 7.77 -18.46 2.37
CA PRO A 24 8.31 -19.58 1.62
C PRO A 24 7.33 -20.72 1.44
N GLU A 25 6.32 -20.80 2.28
CA GLU A 25 5.33 -21.85 2.16
C GLU A 25 4.27 -21.52 1.12
N HIS A 26 4.22 -20.26 0.67
CA HIS A 26 3.26 -19.86 -0.34
C HIS A 26 3.95 -18.98 -1.36
N PRO A 27 5.00 -19.47 -1.99
CA PRO A 27 5.86 -18.61 -2.80
C PRO A 27 5.19 -18.09 -4.05
N ALA A 28 4.17 -18.77 -4.51
CA ALA A 28 3.54 -18.35 -5.75
C ALA A 28 2.29 -17.50 -5.52
N SER A 29 1.98 -17.19 -4.28
CA SER A 29 0.78 -16.43 -4.00
C SER A 29 0.92 -15.02 -4.52
N SER A 30 -0.11 -14.55 -5.18
CA SER A 30 -0.15 -13.19 -5.71
C SER A 30 -1.59 -12.73 -5.63
N VAL A 31 -1.80 -11.54 -5.07
CA VAL A 31 -3.14 -11.00 -4.90
C VAL A 31 -3.20 -9.61 -5.48
N GLU A 32 -4.25 -9.35 -6.25
CA GLU A 32 -4.44 -8.05 -6.85
C GLU A 32 -5.36 -7.24 -5.95
N VAL A 33 -4.98 -6.03 -5.62
CA VAL A 33 -5.77 -5.18 -4.74
C VAL A 33 -5.84 -3.77 -5.31
N ASN A 34 -6.83 -3.02 -4.88
CA ASN A 34 -6.99 -1.63 -5.27
C ASN A 34 -6.56 -0.74 -4.14
N ILE A 35 -5.58 0.12 -4.40
CA ILE A 35 -5.13 1.06 -3.40
C ILE A 35 -6.17 2.16 -3.28
N THR A 36 -6.58 2.47 -2.06
CA THR A 36 -7.50 3.57 -1.85
C THR A 36 -6.77 4.86 -1.52
N ASP A 37 -5.62 4.78 -0.88
CA ASP A 37 -4.81 5.96 -0.64
C ASP A 37 -3.37 5.54 -0.37
N ILE A 38 -2.46 6.48 -0.55
CA ILE A 38 -1.04 6.21 -0.40
C ILE A 38 -0.37 7.45 0.18
N SER A 39 0.67 7.22 0.96
CA SER A 39 1.52 8.28 1.49
C SER A 39 2.95 7.79 1.44
N THR A 40 3.89 8.59 1.93
CA THR A 40 5.29 8.18 1.92
C THR A 40 5.61 7.12 2.96
N THR A 41 4.69 6.83 3.88
CA THR A 41 4.93 5.86 4.93
C THR A 41 4.15 4.57 4.74
N GLY A 42 3.11 4.59 3.94
CA GLY A 42 2.31 3.38 3.75
C GLY A 42 1.16 3.60 2.80
N MET A 43 0.29 2.62 2.75
CA MET A 43 -0.86 2.68 1.87
C MET A 43 -2.02 1.92 2.48
N ALA A 44 -3.20 2.15 1.94
CA ALA A 44 -4.39 1.40 2.32
C ALA A 44 -5.03 0.84 1.07
N PHE A 45 -5.65 -0.33 1.20
CA PHE A 45 -6.36 -0.93 0.08
C PHE A 45 -7.53 -1.74 0.58
N ARG A 46 -8.49 -1.96 -0.30
CA ARG A 46 -9.65 -2.79 0.01
C ARG A 46 -9.50 -4.12 -0.65
N SER A 47 -9.93 -5.16 0.02
CA SER A 47 -9.84 -6.48 -0.56
C SER A 47 -10.80 -7.42 0.15
N ASP A 48 -11.27 -8.43 -0.59
CA ASP A 48 -12.02 -9.52 0.00
C ASP A 48 -11.10 -10.63 0.46
N TYR A 49 -9.85 -10.58 0.06
CA TYR A 49 -8.90 -11.62 0.45
C TYR A 49 -8.57 -11.43 1.93
N PRO A 50 -8.56 -12.50 2.71
CA PRO A 50 -8.34 -12.36 4.16
C PRO A 50 -6.86 -12.26 4.51
N PHE A 51 -6.31 -11.07 4.41
CA PHE A 51 -4.92 -10.84 4.79
C PHE A 51 -4.81 -10.91 6.31
N GLU A 52 -3.72 -11.48 6.78
CA GLU A 52 -3.46 -11.54 8.22
C GLU A 52 -2.53 -10.42 8.62
N LEU A 53 -2.77 -9.86 9.79
CA LEU A 53 -1.90 -8.81 10.31
C LEU A 53 -0.51 -9.38 10.57
N GLY A 54 0.49 -8.57 10.29
CA GLY A 54 1.86 -8.99 10.50
C GLY A 54 2.46 -9.75 9.34
N THR A 55 1.74 -9.89 8.24
CA THR A 55 2.29 -10.56 7.07
C THR A 55 2.94 -9.55 6.15
N TYR A 56 3.89 -10.04 5.36
CA TYR A 56 4.71 -9.21 4.49
C TYR A 56 4.50 -9.57 3.03
N TYR A 57 4.51 -8.57 2.18
CA TYR A 57 4.34 -8.77 0.76
C TYR A 57 5.25 -7.84 -0.01
N ASN A 58 5.68 -8.28 -1.17
CA ASN A 58 6.35 -7.38 -2.11
C ASN A 58 5.26 -6.69 -2.90
N ALA A 59 5.32 -5.36 -2.93
CA ALA A 59 4.33 -4.57 -3.63
C ALA A 59 4.99 -3.85 -4.81
N THR A 60 4.39 -3.96 -5.96
CA THR A 60 4.80 -3.21 -7.14
C THR A 60 3.65 -2.28 -7.48
N ILE A 61 3.89 -0.99 -7.38
CA ILE A 61 2.87 0.03 -7.58
C ILE A 61 3.27 0.88 -8.77
N VAL A 62 2.38 0.95 -9.76
CA VAL A 62 2.61 1.80 -10.92
C VAL A 62 1.65 2.97 -10.81
N LEU A 63 2.18 4.15 -10.63
CA LEU A 63 1.36 5.35 -10.49
C LEU A 63 0.88 5.83 -11.85
N ASP A 64 -0.10 6.73 -11.83
CA ASP A 64 -0.66 7.26 -13.06
C ASP A 64 0.39 7.90 -13.94
N ASN A 65 1.39 8.52 -13.33
CA ASN A 65 2.45 9.19 -14.09
C ASN A 65 3.52 8.22 -14.56
N LYS A 66 3.25 6.92 -14.47
CA LYS A 66 4.14 5.87 -14.92
C LYS A 66 5.34 5.63 -14.02
N GLU A 67 5.43 6.30 -12.90
CA GLU A 67 6.48 6.00 -11.95
C GLU A 67 6.15 4.69 -11.24
N THR A 68 7.17 3.89 -11.02
CA THR A 68 7.01 2.60 -10.39
C THR A 68 7.67 2.60 -9.02
N ILE A 69 6.97 2.06 -8.04
CA ILE A 69 7.48 1.93 -6.69
C ILE A 69 7.45 0.46 -6.35
N GLN A 70 8.59 -0.06 -5.91
CA GLN A 70 8.67 -1.43 -5.44
C GLN A 70 9.15 -1.41 -4.02
N THR A 71 8.42 -2.02 -3.12
CA THR A 71 8.80 -2.02 -1.72
C THR A 71 8.15 -3.19 -1.02
N LEU A 72 8.71 -3.53 0.12
CA LEU A 72 8.12 -4.52 0.99
C LEU A 72 7.09 -3.82 1.86
N ILE A 73 5.96 -4.45 2.08
CA ILE A 73 4.93 -3.90 2.95
C ILE A 73 4.61 -4.88 4.04
N GLU A 74 4.13 -4.35 5.14
CA GLU A 74 3.62 -5.15 6.24
C GLU A 74 2.18 -4.75 6.48
N VAL A 75 1.27 -5.73 6.56
CA VAL A 75 -0.14 -5.47 6.85
C VAL A 75 -0.25 -5.24 8.36
N ILE A 76 -0.64 -4.03 8.75
CA ILE A 76 -0.65 -3.68 10.16
C ILE A 76 -2.04 -3.39 10.71
N ARG A 77 -3.05 -3.25 9.85
CA ARG A 77 -4.37 -2.87 10.34
C ARG A 77 -5.43 -3.41 9.39
N ALA A 78 -6.55 -3.78 9.96
CA ALA A 78 -7.67 -4.25 9.17
C ALA A 78 -8.96 -3.70 9.77
N ASN A 79 -9.77 -3.03 8.95
CA ASN A 79 -11.05 -2.50 9.37
C ASN A 79 -12.12 -3.08 8.47
N LYS A 80 -12.96 -3.92 9.03
CA LYS A 80 -14.03 -4.50 8.26
C LYS A 80 -15.13 -3.48 8.08
N ASN A 81 -15.61 -3.37 6.85
CA ASN A 81 -16.61 -2.39 6.54
C ASN A 81 -17.50 -2.96 5.46
N ASP A 82 -18.74 -3.26 5.82
CA ASP A 82 -19.71 -3.84 4.87
C ASP A 82 -19.17 -5.13 4.26
N ASP A 83 -18.99 -5.16 2.96
CA ASP A 83 -18.61 -6.38 2.27
C ASP A 83 -17.13 -6.57 2.11
N SER A 84 -16.34 -5.59 2.44
CA SER A 84 -14.91 -5.69 2.23
C SER A 84 -14.17 -5.21 3.46
N VAL A 85 -12.86 -5.43 3.45
CA VAL A 85 -12.00 -5.01 4.54
C VAL A 85 -11.03 -3.99 4.02
N LEU A 86 -10.87 -2.90 4.76
CA LEU A 86 -9.87 -1.90 4.44
C LEU A 86 -8.62 -2.24 5.23
N TYR A 87 -7.56 -2.56 4.52
CA TYR A 87 -6.30 -2.92 5.15
C TYR A 87 -5.36 -1.73 5.10
N GLY A 88 -4.64 -1.54 6.19
CA GLY A 88 -3.59 -0.55 6.25
C GLY A 88 -2.25 -1.24 6.29
N CYS A 89 -1.29 -0.72 5.52
CA CYS A 89 0.03 -1.30 5.42
C CYS A 89 1.07 -0.22 5.59
N ARG A 90 2.22 -0.60 6.11
CA ARG A 90 3.34 0.32 6.15
C ARG A 90 4.42 -0.16 5.21
N PHE A 91 5.14 0.77 4.64
CA PHE A 91 6.26 0.43 3.77
C PHE A 91 7.46 0.07 4.63
N ILE A 92 8.18 -0.94 4.21
CA ILE A 92 9.37 -1.40 4.93
C ILE A 92 10.55 -1.18 4.01
N GLY A 93 11.49 -0.34 4.43
CA GLY A 93 12.70 -0.15 3.64
C GLY A 93 12.51 0.60 2.35
N ILE A 94 11.47 1.44 2.27
CA ILE A 94 11.27 2.22 1.07
C ILE A 94 12.44 3.21 0.95
N THR A 95 12.96 3.37 -0.26
CA THR A 95 14.10 4.23 -0.49
C THR A 95 13.68 5.68 -0.53
N GLN A 96 14.66 6.58 -0.38
CA GLN A 96 14.38 8.00 -0.48
C GLN A 96 13.90 8.37 -1.87
N GLU A 97 14.43 7.71 -2.88
CA GLU A 97 14.01 7.96 -4.24
C GLU A 97 12.54 7.61 -4.43
N GLU A 98 12.12 6.49 -3.86
CA GLU A 98 10.73 6.08 -3.98
C GLU A 98 9.82 6.96 -3.16
N GLN A 99 10.28 7.42 -2.01
CA GLN A 99 9.51 8.39 -1.24
C GLN A 99 9.33 9.68 -2.02
N PHE A 100 10.37 10.08 -2.74
CA PHE A 100 10.30 11.29 -3.55
C PHE A 100 9.27 11.12 -4.67
N LYS A 101 9.22 9.95 -5.28
CA LYS A 101 8.24 9.70 -6.34
C LYS A 101 6.83 9.87 -5.80
N ILE A 102 6.58 9.37 -4.59
CA ILE A 102 5.26 9.52 -3.99
C ILE A 102 4.99 10.99 -3.67
N SER A 103 5.97 11.70 -3.15
CA SER A 103 5.81 13.10 -2.82
C SER A 103 5.47 13.93 -4.05
N VAL A 104 6.13 13.66 -5.15
CA VAL A 104 5.86 14.37 -6.39
C VAL A 104 4.45 14.05 -6.87
N TYR A 105 4.05 12.78 -6.77
CA TYR A 105 2.74 12.37 -7.19
C TYR A 105 1.66 13.09 -6.37
N GLN A 106 1.97 13.44 -5.14
CA GLN A 106 1.02 14.10 -4.27
C GLN A 106 0.84 15.58 -4.57
N ILE A 107 1.68 16.15 -5.38
CA ILE A 107 1.55 17.52 -5.78
C ILE A 107 0.53 17.66 -6.91
#